data_e46e5d78f54c0cff9bbb45660ab5c406
#
_entry.id   e46e5d78f54c0cff9bbb45660ab5c406
#
_cell.length_a   1.000
_cell.length_b   1.000
_cell.length_c   1.000
_cell.angle_alpha   90.00
_cell.angle_beta   90.00
_cell.angle_gamma   90.00
#
_symmetry.space_group_name_H-M   'P 1'
#
loop_
_entity.id
_entity.type
_entity.pdbx_description
1 polymer ?
#
loop_
_entity_poly.entity_id
_entity_poly.type
_entity_poly.pdbx_seq_one_letter_code
_entity_poly.pdbx_strand_id
1 'polypeptide(L)'
;MIDEAEKVTLFCGAGTKGAHAEVMEFAQKIKSPVGHALRGKEWIQYDNPYDVGMSGLLGYGAAYEATHECDLLILLGTDFPYNAFLPDDVKIVQVDVRPEILGRRSKLDLAVWGDVKETLRCLTPRVRTKDKRKFLDRMLKKHTDALEGW
;
A
#
# COMPACT_ATOMS: atom_id res chain seq x y z
N MET A 1 14.26 2.23 6.87
CA MET A 1 13.11 2.96 6.28
C MET A 1 11.79 2.65 6.98
N ILE A 2 11.34 1.39 6.99
CA ILE A 2 10.03 1.03 7.60
C ILE A 2 10.01 1.32 9.10
N ASP A 3 11.04 0.90 9.83
CA ASP A 3 11.12 1.10 11.28
C ASP A 3 11.21 2.58 11.69
N GLU A 4 11.71 3.43 10.81
CA GLU A 4 11.85 4.87 11.02
C GLU A 4 10.60 5.65 10.64
N ALA A 5 9.77 5.12 9.74
CA ALA A 5 8.56 5.74 9.28
C ALA A 5 7.46 5.69 10.35
N GLU A 6 6.74 6.78 10.55
CA GLU A 6 5.60 6.82 11.47
C GLU A 6 4.29 6.43 10.78
N LYS A 7 4.15 6.79 9.50
CA LYS A 7 2.93 6.59 8.70
C LYS A 7 3.29 5.84 7.43
N VAL A 8 3.07 4.53 7.41
CA VAL A 8 3.31 3.70 6.23
C VAL A 8 1.98 3.38 5.57
N THR A 9 1.93 3.47 4.24
CA THR A 9 0.80 3.00 3.43
C THR A 9 1.25 1.91 2.47
N LEU A 10 0.49 0.82 2.39
CA LEU A 10 0.64 -0.21 1.39
C LEU A 10 -0.34 0.07 0.23
N PHE A 11 0.15 0.01 -1.00
CA PHE A 11 -0.67 0.17 -2.19
C PHE A 11 -0.47 -1.02 -3.12
N CYS A 12 -1.54 -1.78 -3.35
CA CYS A 12 -1.49 -3.12 -3.92
C CYS A 12 -2.06 -3.16 -5.33
N GLY A 13 -1.35 -3.81 -6.25
CA GLY A 13 -1.79 -4.07 -7.61
C GLY A 13 -1.97 -5.56 -7.90
N ALA A 14 -2.03 -5.91 -9.18
CA ALA A 14 -2.23 -7.29 -9.66
C ALA A 14 -1.14 -8.27 -9.17
N GLY A 15 0.06 -7.78 -8.88
CA GLY A 15 1.17 -8.60 -8.36
C GLY A 15 0.96 -9.11 -6.94
N THR A 16 -0.10 -8.68 -6.25
CA THR A 16 -0.48 -9.22 -4.93
C THR A 16 -1.34 -10.48 -5.02
N LYS A 17 -1.65 -10.96 -6.21
CA LYS A 17 -2.32 -12.25 -6.42
C LYS A 17 -1.58 -13.36 -5.67
N GLY A 18 -2.29 -14.09 -4.82
CA GLY A 18 -1.73 -15.16 -4.01
C GLY A 18 -0.92 -14.71 -2.78
N ALA A 19 -0.85 -13.40 -2.51
CA ALA A 19 -0.11 -12.83 -1.37
C ALA A 19 -1.02 -12.17 -0.31
N HIS A 20 -2.34 -12.42 -0.35
CA HIS A 20 -3.30 -11.79 0.56
C HIS A 20 -2.90 -11.96 2.02
N ALA A 21 -2.63 -13.19 2.47
CA ALA A 21 -2.27 -13.47 3.86
C ALA A 21 -1.01 -12.72 4.29
N GLU A 22 0.02 -12.69 3.44
CA GLU A 22 1.29 -12.01 3.71
C GLU A 22 1.12 -10.49 3.78
N VAL A 23 0.26 -9.92 2.92
CA VAL A 23 -0.08 -8.48 2.98
C VAL A 23 -0.81 -8.15 4.28
N MET A 24 -1.80 -8.98 4.68
CA MET A 24 -2.55 -8.77 5.93
C MET A 24 -1.64 -8.84 7.16
N GLU A 25 -0.78 -9.86 7.23
CA GLU A 25 0.18 -10.01 8.31
C GLU A 25 1.14 -8.81 8.40
N PHE A 26 1.65 -8.37 7.27
CA PHE A 26 2.54 -7.22 7.21
C PHE A 26 1.84 -5.93 7.62
N ALA A 27 0.63 -5.67 7.08
CA ALA A 27 -0.17 -4.51 7.44
C ALA A 27 -0.49 -4.47 8.93
N GLN A 28 -0.82 -5.61 9.53
CA GLN A 28 -1.04 -5.73 10.98
C GLN A 28 0.20 -5.33 11.77
N LYS A 29 1.35 -5.83 11.38
CA LYS A 29 2.61 -5.61 12.09
C LYS A 29 3.03 -4.14 12.07
N ILE A 30 2.91 -3.48 10.93
CA ILE A 30 3.32 -2.08 10.77
C ILE A 30 2.18 -1.06 10.90
N LYS A 31 0.97 -1.51 11.23
CA LYS A 31 -0.23 -0.67 11.41
C LYS A 31 -0.50 0.22 10.18
N SER A 32 -0.48 -0.40 9.01
CA SER A 32 -0.61 0.29 7.72
C SER A 32 -2.02 0.16 7.15
N PRO A 33 -2.62 1.26 6.65
CA PRO A 33 -3.74 1.15 5.74
C PRO A 33 -3.29 0.48 4.44
N VAL A 34 -4.22 -0.23 3.79
CA VAL A 34 -4.00 -0.95 2.53
C VAL A 34 -4.96 -0.40 1.48
N GLY A 35 -4.41 0.36 0.53
CA GLY A 35 -5.12 0.79 -0.66
C GLY A 35 -4.79 -0.12 -1.85
N HIS A 36 -5.57 -0.02 -2.91
CA HIS A 36 -5.32 -0.83 -4.10
C HIS A 36 -5.63 -0.08 -5.40
N ALA A 37 -5.00 -0.55 -6.49
CA ALA A 37 -5.37 -0.22 -7.86
C ALA A 37 -6.56 -1.08 -8.30
N LEU A 38 -7.18 -0.74 -9.43
CA LEU A 38 -8.31 -1.50 -9.96
C LEU A 38 -7.97 -3.01 -10.11
N ARG A 39 -6.81 -3.33 -10.65
CA ARG A 39 -6.38 -4.73 -10.85
C ARG A 39 -5.91 -5.44 -9.57
N GLY A 40 -5.74 -4.70 -8.48
CA GLY A 40 -5.45 -5.27 -7.17
C GLY A 40 -6.69 -5.62 -6.36
N LYS A 41 -7.84 -5.03 -6.70
CA LYS A 41 -9.09 -5.11 -5.93
C LYS A 41 -9.50 -6.55 -5.60
N GLU A 42 -9.56 -7.42 -6.59
CA GLU A 42 -10.01 -8.81 -6.43
C GLU A 42 -9.08 -9.65 -5.53
N TRP A 43 -7.83 -9.25 -5.37
CA TRP A 43 -6.83 -9.99 -4.58
C TRP A 43 -6.70 -9.49 -3.14
N ILE A 44 -7.06 -8.23 -2.88
CA ILE A 44 -6.70 -7.56 -1.62
C ILE A 44 -7.91 -7.05 -0.84
N GLN A 45 -9.03 -6.71 -1.48
CA GLN A 45 -10.13 -6.04 -0.79
C GLN A 45 -10.89 -6.94 0.19
N TYR A 46 -11.07 -8.22 -0.15
CA TYR A 46 -11.82 -9.16 0.69
C TYR A 46 -11.06 -9.48 1.99
N ASP A 47 -11.80 -9.74 3.06
CA ASP A 47 -11.24 -10.11 4.38
C ASP A 47 -10.03 -9.23 4.77
N ASN A 48 -10.18 -7.91 4.60
CA ASN A 48 -9.13 -6.95 4.81
C ASN A 48 -9.55 -5.87 5.82
N PRO A 49 -9.18 -6.00 7.10
CA PRO A 49 -9.52 -5.00 8.11
C PRO A 49 -8.73 -3.69 7.99
N TYR A 50 -7.81 -3.60 7.05
CA TYR A 50 -6.96 -2.43 6.77
C TYR A 50 -7.36 -1.72 5.48
N ASP A 51 -8.44 -2.17 4.82
CA ASP A 51 -8.85 -1.65 3.52
C ASP A 51 -9.26 -0.17 3.61
N VAL A 52 -8.67 0.63 2.74
CA VAL A 52 -9.00 2.04 2.57
C VAL A 52 -9.47 2.37 1.16
N GLY A 53 -9.77 1.35 0.37
CA GLY A 53 -10.36 1.50 -0.96
C GLY A 53 -9.35 1.62 -2.09
N MET A 54 -9.78 2.27 -3.15
CA MET A 54 -9.07 2.32 -4.42
C MET A 54 -8.68 3.74 -4.80
N SER A 55 -7.47 3.91 -5.34
CA SER A 55 -7.04 5.16 -5.98
C SER A 55 -7.02 5.02 -7.51
N GLY A 56 -7.16 6.14 -8.20
CA GLY A 56 -7.22 6.24 -9.67
C GLY A 56 -8.52 6.88 -10.15
N LEU A 57 -8.79 6.79 -11.46
CA LEU A 57 -9.94 7.44 -12.08
C LEU A 57 -11.29 6.98 -11.52
N LEU A 58 -11.38 5.72 -11.08
CA LEU A 58 -12.57 5.14 -10.47
C LEU A 58 -12.39 4.99 -8.96
N GLY A 59 -11.53 5.82 -8.37
CA GLY A 59 -11.17 5.75 -6.96
C GLY A 59 -12.36 5.99 -6.02
N TYR A 60 -12.30 5.35 -4.87
CA TYR A 60 -13.25 5.51 -3.76
C TYR A 60 -12.57 5.28 -2.42
N GLY A 61 -13.22 5.72 -1.36
CA GLY A 61 -12.69 5.58 -0.02
C GLY A 61 -11.58 6.58 0.29
N ALA A 62 -10.58 6.16 1.05
CA ALA A 62 -9.48 7.00 1.52
C ALA A 62 -8.10 6.60 0.96
N ALA A 63 -8.05 5.79 -0.11
CA ALA A 63 -6.77 5.31 -0.65
C ALA A 63 -5.89 6.46 -1.17
N TYR A 64 -6.49 7.47 -1.80
CA TYR A 64 -5.76 8.64 -2.27
C TYR A 64 -5.11 9.39 -1.10
N GLU A 65 -5.89 9.70 -0.06
CA GLU A 65 -5.37 10.39 1.14
C GLU A 65 -4.30 9.56 1.84
N ALA A 66 -4.50 8.25 1.95
CA ALA A 66 -3.55 7.36 2.60
C ALA A 66 -2.19 7.36 1.88
N THR A 67 -2.18 7.44 0.54
CA THR A 67 -0.93 7.50 -0.22
C THR A 67 -0.24 8.86 -0.14
N HIS A 68 -0.98 9.95 0.07
CA HIS A 68 -0.44 11.31 0.11
C HIS A 68 -0.10 11.81 1.52
N GLU A 69 -0.79 11.30 2.55
CA GLU A 69 -0.57 11.70 3.95
C GLU A 69 0.43 10.81 4.70
N CYS A 70 0.93 9.74 4.09
CA CYS A 70 1.97 8.90 4.68
C CYS A 70 3.37 9.53 4.53
N ASP A 71 4.34 9.03 5.27
CA ASP A 71 5.76 9.38 5.11
C ASP A 71 6.55 8.29 4.38
N LEU A 72 5.95 7.10 4.21
CA LEU A 72 6.48 6.01 3.40
C LEU A 72 5.34 5.29 2.66
N LEU A 73 5.40 5.31 1.34
CA LEU A 73 4.51 4.55 0.46
C LEU A 73 5.23 3.32 -0.07
N ILE A 74 4.64 2.14 0.10
CA ILE A 74 5.16 0.88 -0.43
C ILE A 74 4.21 0.39 -1.53
N LEU A 75 4.68 0.41 -2.77
CA LEU A 75 3.97 -0.10 -3.93
C LEU A 75 4.25 -1.60 -4.07
N LEU A 76 3.22 -2.41 -3.99
CA LEU A 76 3.31 -3.87 -4.04
C LEU A 76 2.68 -4.41 -5.33
N GLY A 77 3.51 -4.81 -6.27
CA GLY A 77 3.06 -5.46 -7.50
C GLY A 77 2.12 -4.61 -8.34
N THR A 78 2.41 -3.32 -8.46
CA THR A 78 1.60 -2.40 -9.26
C THR A 78 2.44 -1.56 -10.20
N ASP A 79 2.00 -1.47 -11.46
CA ASP A 79 2.46 -0.49 -12.45
C ASP A 79 1.40 0.61 -12.60
N PHE A 80 0.98 1.16 -11.51
CA PHE A 80 -0.12 2.14 -11.42
C PHE A 80 0.09 3.28 -12.41
N PRO A 81 -0.74 3.38 -13.49
CA PRO A 81 -0.44 4.25 -14.63
C PRO A 81 -0.83 5.72 -14.43
N TYR A 82 -1.52 6.03 -13.35
CA TYR A 82 -2.06 7.36 -13.11
C TYR A 82 -1.07 8.18 -12.27
N ASN A 83 0.00 8.67 -12.90
CA ASN A 83 1.08 9.39 -12.22
C ASN A 83 0.58 10.57 -11.38
N ALA A 84 -0.47 11.27 -11.85
CA ALA A 84 -1.07 12.38 -11.13
C ALA A 84 -1.73 11.98 -9.79
N PHE A 85 -1.96 10.69 -9.56
CA PHE A 85 -2.50 10.15 -8.32
C PHE A 85 -1.42 9.63 -7.38
N LEU A 86 -0.13 9.71 -7.76
CA LEU A 86 0.99 9.35 -6.90
C LEU A 86 1.56 10.61 -6.23
N PRO A 87 1.99 10.52 -4.97
CA PRO A 87 2.58 11.67 -4.28
C PRO A 87 3.99 12.00 -4.80
N ASP A 88 4.35 13.29 -4.75
CA ASP A 88 5.67 13.77 -5.16
C ASP A 88 6.65 13.93 -3.97
N ASP A 89 6.12 14.10 -2.77
CA ASP A 89 6.87 14.48 -1.56
C ASP A 89 6.95 13.37 -0.50
N VAL A 90 6.56 12.14 -0.86
CA VAL A 90 6.57 10.96 0.00
C VAL A 90 7.71 10.03 -0.42
N LYS A 91 8.39 9.39 0.53
CA LYS A 91 9.32 8.31 0.22
C LYS A 91 8.58 7.12 -0.38
N ILE A 92 9.10 6.58 -1.49
CA ILE A 92 8.46 5.49 -2.22
C ILE A 92 9.40 4.30 -2.35
N VAL A 93 8.91 3.13 -1.93
CA VAL A 93 9.50 1.82 -2.18
C VAL A 93 8.59 1.07 -3.16
N GLN A 94 9.16 0.46 -4.17
CA GLN A 94 8.40 -0.37 -5.12
C GLN A 94 8.96 -1.79 -5.14
N VAL A 95 8.06 -2.77 -4.99
CA VAL A 95 8.36 -4.20 -5.10
C VAL A 95 7.64 -4.76 -6.32
N ASP A 96 8.38 -5.32 -7.26
CA ASP A 96 7.79 -5.94 -8.46
C ASP A 96 8.69 -7.03 -9.04
N VAL A 97 8.07 -8.03 -9.66
CA VAL A 97 8.78 -9.10 -10.38
C VAL A 97 9.29 -8.66 -11.75
N ARG A 98 8.79 -7.54 -12.26
CA ARG A 98 9.14 -6.99 -13.57
C ARG A 98 10.12 -5.83 -13.38
N PRO A 99 11.41 -6.04 -13.59
CA PRO A 99 12.41 -5.00 -13.32
C PRO A 99 12.23 -3.75 -14.20
N GLU A 100 11.67 -3.91 -15.40
CA GLU A 100 11.46 -2.80 -16.33
C GLU A 100 10.42 -1.77 -15.89
N ILE A 101 9.56 -2.10 -14.92
CA ILE A 101 8.58 -1.16 -14.39
C ILE A 101 9.04 -0.42 -13.13
N LEU A 102 10.11 -0.88 -12.50
CA LEU A 102 10.64 -0.25 -11.29
C LEU A 102 11.08 1.20 -11.59
N GLY A 103 10.45 2.16 -10.90
CA GLY A 103 10.73 3.59 -11.08
C GLY A 103 10.12 4.22 -12.33
N ARG A 104 9.32 3.50 -13.10
CA ARG A 104 8.74 4.02 -14.34
C ARG A 104 7.69 5.11 -14.10
N ARG A 105 6.97 5.05 -12.97
CA ARG A 105 5.85 5.96 -12.67
C ARG A 105 6.18 7.07 -11.69
N SER A 106 7.17 6.85 -10.84
CA SER A 106 7.61 7.83 -9.86
C SER A 106 9.07 7.59 -9.49
N LYS A 107 9.71 8.63 -8.94
CA LYS A 107 11.06 8.51 -8.39
C LYS A 107 10.99 7.63 -7.14
N LEU A 108 11.81 6.58 -7.10
CA LEU A 108 11.88 5.66 -5.97
C LEU A 108 13.03 6.01 -5.05
N ASP A 109 12.81 5.83 -3.74
CA ASP A 109 13.87 5.79 -2.73
C ASP A 109 14.49 4.39 -2.65
N LEU A 110 13.72 3.35 -2.95
CA LEU A 110 14.22 1.97 -3.03
C LEU A 110 13.41 1.18 -4.04
N ALA A 111 14.09 0.50 -4.95
CA ALA A 111 13.52 -0.47 -5.87
C ALA A 111 13.87 -1.89 -5.40
N VAL A 112 12.87 -2.76 -5.30
CA VAL A 112 13.03 -4.16 -4.92
C VAL A 112 12.54 -5.05 -6.07
N TRP A 113 13.46 -5.71 -6.73
CA TRP A 113 13.14 -6.68 -7.76
C TRP A 113 12.84 -8.03 -7.11
N GLY A 114 11.58 -8.37 -6.99
CA GLY A 114 11.15 -9.59 -6.33
C GLY A 114 9.65 -9.80 -6.38
N ASP A 115 9.25 -11.03 -6.07
CA ASP A 115 7.86 -11.40 -5.86
C ASP A 115 7.33 -10.79 -4.55
N VAL A 116 6.09 -10.29 -4.56
CA VAL A 116 5.48 -9.65 -3.37
C VAL A 116 5.40 -10.64 -2.20
N LYS A 117 4.89 -11.83 -2.44
CA LYS A 117 4.71 -12.86 -1.41
C LYS A 117 6.03 -13.23 -0.73
N GLU A 118 7.04 -13.57 -1.52
CA GLU A 118 8.35 -13.97 -1.00
C GLU A 118 9.08 -12.80 -0.34
N THR A 119 8.95 -11.59 -0.91
CA THR A 119 9.52 -10.38 -0.29
C THR A 119 8.92 -10.14 1.09
N LEU A 120 7.59 -10.21 1.23
CA LEU A 120 6.92 -10.00 2.52
C LEU A 120 7.24 -11.11 3.53
N ARG A 121 7.35 -12.37 3.09
CA ARG A 121 7.79 -13.47 3.93
C ARG A 121 9.16 -13.23 4.55
N CYS A 122 10.08 -12.67 3.78
CA CYS A 122 11.42 -12.33 4.25
C CYS A 122 11.42 -11.05 5.11
N LEU A 123 10.59 -10.08 4.78
CA LEU A 123 10.61 -8.75 5.37
C LEU A 123 9.87 -8.70 6.71
N THR A 124 8.69 -9.32 6.81
CA THR A 124 7.82 -9.25 7.98
C THR A 124 8.53 -9.62 9.29
N PRO A 125 9.32 -10.72 9.36
CA PRO A 125 10.03 -11.05 10.61
C PRO A 125 11.18 -10.07 10.96
N ARG A 126 11.60 -9.23 10.02
CA ARG A 126 12.76 -8.32 10.17
C ARG A 126 12.38 -6.90 10.53
N VAL A 127 11.12 -6.50 10.38
CA VAL A 127 10.64 -5.18 10.79
C VAL A 127 10.12 -5.20 12.21
N ARG A 128 10.19 -4.06 12.89
CA ARG A 128 9.63 -3.91 14.23
C ARG A 128 8.11 -3.85 14.19
N THR A 129 7.47 -4.44 15.18
CA THR A 129 6.03 -4.25 15.40
C THR A 129 5.77 -2.81 15.82
N LYS A 130 4.89 -2.12 15.11
CA LYS A 130 4.47 -0.77 15.46
C LYS A 130 3.27 -0.82 16.40
N ASP A 131 3.26 0.06 17.39
CA ASP A 131 2.19 0.14 18.40
C ASP A 131 1.16 1.21 18.06
N LYS A 132 1.58 2.29 17.39
CA LYS A 132 0.72 3.44 17.09
C LYS A 132 -0.21 3.16 15.92
N ARG A 133 -1.52 3.21 16.16
CA ARG A 133 -2.58 3.01 15.16
C ARG A 133 -3.23 4.30 14.65
N LYS A 134 -2.83 5.45 15.16
CA LYS A 134 -3.52 6.72 14.90
C LYS A 134 -3.72 7.00 13.40
N PHE A 135 -2.68 6.79 12.59
CA PHE A 135 -2.77 6.99 11.15
C PHE A 135 -3.72 5.97 10.49
N LEU A 136 -3.56 4.68 10.81
CA LEU A 136 -4.43 3.62 10.30
C LEU A 136 -5.89 3.90 10.66
N ASP A 137 -6.18 4.16 11.93
CA ASP A 137 -7.55 4.39 12.40
C ASP A 137 -8.18 5.63 11.74
N ARG A 138 -7.39 6.69 11.53
CA ARG A 138 -7.85 7.88 10.80
C ARG A 138 -8.21 7.58 9.35
N MET A 139 -7.39 6.79 8.66
CA MET A 139 -7.65 6.41 7.26
C MET A 139 -8.83 5.46 7.16
N LEU A 140 -8.98 4.51 8.07
CA LEU A 140 -10.15 3.62 8.13
C LEU A 140 -11.44 4.40 8.37
N LYS A 141 -11.41 5.40 9.28
CA LYS A 141 -12.56 6.27 9.50
C LYS A 141 -12.91 7.07 8.24
N LYS A 142 -11.93 7.69 7.58
CA LYS A 142 -12.16 8.42 6.32
C LYS A 142 -12.77 7.50 5.26
N HIS A 143 -12.32 6.26 5.18
CA HIS A 143 -12.84 5.27 4.24
C HIS A 143 -14.32 4.97 4.53
N THR A 144 -14.66 4.70 5.79
CA THR A 144 -16.05 4.45 6.21
C THR A 144 -16.93 5.66 5.93
N ASP A 145 -16.50 6.86 6.33
CA ASP A 145 -17.25 8.10 6.12
C ASP A 145 -17.52 8.35 4.61
N ALA A 146 -16.53 8.07 3.76
CA ALA A 146 -16.66 8.21 2.31
C ALA A 146 -17.69 7.22 1.71
N LEU A 147 -17.75 5.99 2.22
CA LEU A 147 -18.71 4.99 1.75
C LEU A 147 -20.15 5.28 2.23
N GLU A 148 -20.32 5.84 3.41
CA GLU A 148 -21.62 6.21 3.96
C GLU A 148 -22.22 7.46 3.30
N GLY A 149 -21.39 8.27 2.65
CA GLY A 149 -21.80 9.50 1.96
C GLY A 149 -22.38 9.29 0.55
N TRP A 150 -22.54 8.04 0.12
CA TRP A 150 -23.13 7.66 -1.19
C TRP A 150 -24.59 7.19 -1.02
#